data_18c2d01d99ffd50d7d17cbe7ea7eb466
#
_entry.id   18c2d01d99ffd50d7d17cbe7ea7eb466
#
_cell.length_a   1.000
_cell.length_b   1.000
_cell.length_c   1.000
_cell.angle_alpha   90.00
_cell.angle_beta   90.00
_cell.angle_gamma   90.00
#
_symmetry.space_group_name_H-M   'P 1'
#
loop_
_entity.id
_entity.type
_entity.pdbx_description
1 polymer ?
#
loop_
_entity_poly.entity_id
_entity_poly.type
_entity_poly.pdbx_seq_one_letter_code
_entity_poly.pdbx_strand_id
1 'polypeptide(L)'
;MTPTEQQEQEQPSPTSTTIMPASPSRTGTLLANLSSVTSRISTAALNANRPATKPIRLIAVSKLKPAADILALHNPPTNHLHFGENYLQELLEKSKLLPPSIRWHFIGGLQSNKCVTLARDVRGLWAVESVDNEKKASLLDRGWGERSEEVRSVAHEDRLRVFVQVNTSGEENKAGVDPVAGAVPLARFIREKCPRLKLQGVMTIGAIARSKATTPETENEDFVCLRETRDRIVRELGLQGDDTELELSMGMSEDFEGAIKLGSDEVRVGTTIFGVRPPKSEAKVV
;
A
#
# COMPACT_ATOMS: atom_id res chain seq x y z
N MET A 1 -57.51 -33.40 18.51
CA MET A 1 -56.04 -33.39 18.30
C MET A 1 -55.73 -32.24 17.40
N THR A 2 -55.27 -31.14 17.98
CA THR A 2 -54.90 -29.89 17.30
C THR A 2 -53.38 -29.94 17.05
N PRO A 3 -52.86 -29.51 15.85
CA PRO A 3 -51.45 -29.45 15.60
C PRO A 3 -50.88 -28.16 16.26
N THR A 4 -49.81 -28.38 16.98
CA THR A 4 -48.97 -27.31 17.60
C THR A 4 -48.21 -26.58 16.53
N GLU A 5 -48.47 -25.29 16.39
CA GLU A 5 -47.62 -24.38 15.57
C GLU A 5 -46.26 -24.22 16.24
N GLN A 6 -45.19 -24.64 15.55
CA GLN A 6 -43.82 -24.33 15.91
C GLN A 6 -43.52 -22.92 15.40
N GLN A 7 -43.33 -21.97 16.32
CA GLN A 7 -42.79 -20.67 16.01
C GLN A 7 -41.29 -20.81 15.69
N GLU A 8 -40.94 -20.65 14.43
CA GLU A 8 -39.56 -20.39 14.00
C GLU A 8 -39.08 -19.07 14.59
N GLN A 9 -38.13 -19.15 15.51
CA GLN A 9 -37.42 -17.96 16.01
C GLN A 9 -36.48 -17.45 14.90
N GLU A 10 -36.85 -16.35 14.28
CA GLU A 10 -35.99 -15.57 13.41
C GLU A 10 -34.73 -15.14 14.19
N GLN A 11 -33.57 -15.68 13.81
CA GLN A 11 -32.31 -15.22 14.33
C GLN A 11 -32.06 -13.79 13.80
N PRO A 12 -31.64 -12.83 14.65
CA PRO A 12 -31.36 -11.47 14.20
C PRO A 12 -30.21 -11.48 13.21
N SER A 13 -30.45 -10.95 12.03
CA SER A 13 -29.44 -10.68 10.99
C SER A 13 -28.28 -9.88 11.58
N PRO A 14 -27.03 -10.13 11.17
CA PRO A 14 -25.86 -9.40 11.68
C PRO A 14 -26.05 -7.90 11.41
N THR A 15 -26.01 -7.11 12.48
CA THR A 15 -26.11 -5.64 12.45
C THR A 15 -25.08 -5.10 11.47
N SER A 16 -25.55 -4.63 10.33
CA SER A 16 -24.74 -3.86 9.37
C SER A 16 -24.24 -2.61 10.09
N THR A 17 -22.95 -2.59 10.42
CA THR A 17 -22.31 -1.41 11.00
C THR A 17 -22.26 -0.33 9.92
N THR A 18 -23.22 0.57 9.91
CA THR A 18 -23.30 1.67 8.95
C THR A 18 -22.21 2.70 9.30
N ILE A 19 -21.29 2.96 8.37
CA ILE A 19 -20.30 4.03 8.52
C ILE A 19 -21.01 5.37 8.48
N MET A 20 -20.90 6.16 9.54
CA MET A 20 -21.35 7.55 9.51
C MET A 20 -20.46 8.37 8.58
N PRO A 21 -21.00 9.10 7.61
CA PRO A 21 -20.20 9.94 6.71
C PRO A 21 -19.39 10.98 7.48
N ALA A 22 -18.22 11.33 6.95
CA ALA A 22 -17.48 12.49 7.46
C ALA A 22 -18.32 13.77 7.35
N SER A 23 -18.13 14.71 8.27
CA SER A 23 -18.85 15.98 8.21
C SER A 23 -18.58 16.72 6.88
N PRO A 24 -19.50 17.56 6.38
CA PRO A 24 -19.30 18.31 5.14
C PRO A 24 -18.00 19.13 5.15
N SER A 25 -17.68 19.78 6.27
CA SER A 25 -16.42 20.53 6.44
C SER A 25 -15.20 19.63 6.35
N ARG A 26 -15.23 18.44 6.99
CA ARG A 26 -14.14 17.45 6.92
C ARG A 26 -13.98 16.92 5.50
N THR A 27 -15.07 16.58 4.84
CA THR A 27 -15.07 16.12 3.45
C THR A 27 -14.48 17.18 2.53
N GLY A 28 -14.90 18.44 2.64
CA GLY A 28 -14.34 19.55 1.84
C GLY A 28 -12.82 19.70 2.03
N THR A 29 -12.33 19.58 3.28
CA THR A 29 -10.89 19.65 3.57
C THR A 29 -10.14 18.48 2.92
N LEU A 30 -10.65 17.24 3.02
CA LEU A 30 -10.04 16.06 2.44
C LEU A 30 -9.94 16.16 0.91
N LEU A 31 -11.02 16.59 0.26
CA LEU A 31 -11.07 16.77 -1.20
C LEU A 31 -10.09 17.84 -1.67
N ALA A 32 -10.02 18.99 -1.00
CA ALA A 32 -9.08 20.06 -1.31
C ALA A 32 -7.62 19.61 -1.16
N ASN A 33 -7.30 18.89 -0.07
CA ASN A 33 -5.97 18.36 0.18
C ASN A 33 -5.56 17.32 -0.87
N LEU A 34 -6.45 16.37 -1.21
CA LEU A 34 -6.19 15.36 -2.25
C LEU A 34 -5.95 16.03 -3.60
N SER A 35 -6.79 17.01 -3.98
CA SER A 35 -6.63 17.77 -5.23
C SER A 35 -5.30 18.51 -5.28
N SER A 36 -4.90 19.16 -4.19
CA SER A 36 -3.59 19.84 -4.07
C SER A 36 -2.43 18.87 -4.27
N VAL A 37 -2.45 17.71 -3.60
CA VAL A 37 -1.40 16.69 -3.74
C VAL A 37 -1.37 16.14 -5.17
N THR A 38 -2.51 15.83 -5.77
CA THR A 38 -2.61 15.34 -7.14
C THR A 38 -2.04 16.34 -8.15
N SER A 39 -2.36 17.63 -7.98
CA SER A 39 -1.80 18.71 -8.81
C SER A 39 -0.27 18.79 -8.70
N ARG A 40 0.28 18.73 -7.48
CA ARG A 40 1.72 18.70 -7.24
C ARG A 40 2.40 17.50 -7.89
N ILE A 41 1.80 16.30 -7.78
CA ILE A 41 2.28 15.08 -8.44
C ILE A 41 2.31 15.27 -9.96
N SER A 42 1.23 15.80 -10.55
CA SER A 42 1.15 16.05 -11.99
C SER A 42 2.23 17.04 -12.45
N THR A 43 2.44 18.12 -11.71
CA THR A 43 3.49 19.11 -12.01
C THR A 43 4.88 18.48 -11.90
N ALA A 44 5.15 17.69 -10.85
CA ALA A 44 6.43 17.01 -10.69
C ALA A 44 6.69 15.99 -11.81
N ALA A 45 5.67 15.25 -12.24
CA ALA A 45 5.76 14.30 -13.34
C ALA A 45 6.06 14.99 -14.67
N LEU A 46 5.41 16.11 -14.95
CA LEU A 46 5.69 16.93 -16.14
C LEU A 46 7.14 17.46 -16.14
N ASN A 47 7.58 18.00 -15.01
CA ASN A 47 8.94 18.54 -14.87
C ASN A 47 10.03 17.44 -14.98
N ALA A 48 9.68 16.21 -14.63
CA ALA A 48 10.55 15.04 -14.76
C ALA A 48 10.45 14.36 -16.14
N ASN A 49 9.70 14.92 -17.09
CA ASN A 49 9.44 14.36 -18.41
C ASN A 49 8.89 12.91 -18.35
N ARG A 50 8.07 12.61 -17.35
CA ARG A 50 7.46 11.28 -17.22
C ARG A 50 6.43 11.05 -18.33
N PRO A 51 6.44 9.87 -18.98
CA PRO A 51 5.46 9.56 -20.01
C PRO A 51 4.03 9.60 -19.45
N ALA A 52 3.11 10.23 -20.15
CA ALA A 52 1.70 10.26 -19.77
C ALA A 52 1.05 8.85 -19.70
N THR A 53 1.64 7.88 -20.39
CA THR A 53 1.22 6.47 -20.36
C THR A 53 1.56 5.75 -19.04
N LYS A 54 2.44 6.34 -18.20
CA LYS A 54 2.82 5.81 -16.88
C LYS A 54 2.52 6.85 -15.78
N PRO A 55 1.24 7.02 -15.42
CA PRO A 55 0.88 7.95 -14.36
C PRO A 55 1.47 7.51 -13.01
N ILE A 56 1.89 8.47 -12.21
CA ILE A 56 2.34 8.23 -10.84
C ILE A 56 1.16 7.78 -9.98
N ARG A 57 1.29 6.65 -9.31
CA ARG A 57 0.29 6.14 -8.38
C ARG A 57 0.38 6.87 -7.05
N LEU A 58 -0.70 7.56 -6.67
CA LEU A 58 -0.83 8.14 -5.33
C LEU A 58 -1.44 7.11 -4.39
N ILE A 59 -0.72 6.74 -3.33
CA ILE A 59 -1.25 5.97 -2.21
C ILE A 59 -1.61 6.94 -1.10
N ALA A 60 -2.90 7.09 -0.84
CA ALA A 60 -3.40 7.89 0.28
C ALA A 60 -3.25 7.10 1.59
N VAL A 61 -2.28 7.48 2.43
CA VAL A 61 -1.92 6.73 3.66
C VAL A 61 -2.90 7.05 4.78
N SER A 62 -3.85 6.15 4.99
CA SER A 62 -5.01 6.30 5.87
C SER A 62 -4.87 5.69 7.26
N LYS A 63 -3.66 5.26 7.64
CA LYS A 63 -3.41 4.70 8.97
C LYS A 63 -3.85 5.63 10.09
N LEU A 64 -4.54 5.10 11.09
CA LEU A 64 -5.08 5.81 12.23
C LEU A 64 -6.12 6.89 11.86
N LYS A 65 -6.77 6.74 10.70
CA LYS A 65 -7.86 7.60 10.24
C LYS A 65 -9.16 6.79 10.15
N PRO A 66 -10.31 7.40 10.44
CA PRO A 66 -11.59 6.69 10.40
C PRO A 66 -11.96 6.27 8.96
N ALA A 67 -12.76 5.21 8.86
CA ALA A 67 -13.29 4.72 7.59
C ALA A 67 -14.08 5.79 6.82
N ALA A 68 -14.72 6.70 7.52
CA ALA A 68 -15.46 7.84 6.95
C ALA A 68 -14.56 8.75 6.10
N ASP A 69 -13.32 9.01 6.52
CA ASP A 69 -12.36 9.83 5.76
C ASP A 69 -11.96 9.13 4.45
N ILE A 70 -11.79 7.80 4.49
CA ILE A 70 -11.47 7.00 3.31
C ILE A 70 -12.64 7.01 2.33
N LEU A 71 -13.85 6.79 2.85
CA LEU A 71 -15.07 6.79 2.04
C LEU A 71 -15.31 8.15 1.37
N ALA A 72 -15.00 9.26 2.05
CA ALA A 72 -15.11 10.61 1.49
C ALA A 72 -14.20 10.82 0.27
N LEU A 73 -13.02 10.19 0.25
CA LEU A 73 -12.08 10.25 -0.89
C LEU A 73 -12.37 9.17 -1.95
N HIS A 74 -12.97 8.04 -1.55
CA HIS A 74 -13.30 6.97 -2.47
C HIS A 74 -14.54 7.28 -3.32
N ASN A 75 -15.50 8.01 -2.75
CA ASN A 75 -16.72 8.42 -3.45
C ASN A 75 -16.45 9.53 -4.48
N PRO A 76 -17.40 9.75 -5.44
CA PRO A 76 -17.34 10.90 -6.31
C PRO A 76 -17.21 12.23 -5.51
N PRO A 77 -16.49 13.22 -6.05
CA PRO A 77 -15.99 13.30 -7.42
C PRO A 77 -14.61 12.69 -7.65
N THR A 78 -13.87 12.29 -6.61
CA THR A 78 -12.46 11.88 -6.74
C THR A 78 -12.29 10.44 -7.18
N ASN A 79 -13.15 9.53 -6.71
CA ASN A 79 -13.07 8.09 -6.98
C ASN A 79 -11.66 7.51 -6.69
N HIS A 80 -11.02 7.97 -5.60
CA HIS A 80 -9.68 7.51 -5.27
C HIS A 80 -9.68 6.04 -4.87
N LEU A 81 -8.76 5.25 -5.41
CA LEU A 81 -8.78 3.79 -5.25
C LEU A 81 -7.69 3.27 -4.32
N HIS A 82 -6.49 3.87 -4.28
CA HIS A 82 -5.31 3.33 -3.63
C HIS A 82 -5.11 3.90 -2.22
N PHE A 83 -5.27 3.07 -1.20
CA PHE A 83 -5.08 3.47 0.20
C PHE A 83 -4.02 2.62 0.88
N GLY A 84 -3.21 3.27 1.75
CA GLY A 84 -2.10 2.63 2.45
C GLY A 84 -2.33 2.48 3.94
N GLU A 85 -2.10 1.28 4.47
CA GLU A 85 -2.25 0.93 5.87
C GLU A 85 -0.99 0.32 6.48
N ASN A 86 -0.78 0.54 7.77
CA ASN A 86 0.40 0.05 8.48
C ASN A 86 0.09 -1.04 9.49
N TYR A 87 -1.16 -1.20 9.91
CA TYR A 87 -1.55 -2.08 11.01
C TYR A 87 -2.56 -3.11 10.51
N LEU A 88 -2.22 -4.40 10.67
CA LEU A 88 -3.05 -5.49 10.14
C LEU A 88 -4.47 -5.49 10.70
N GLN A 89 -4.61 -5.29 12.02
CA GLN A 89 -5.93 -5.31 12.65
C GLN A 89 -6.82 -4.19 12.11
N GLU A 90 -6.30 -2.98 12.00
CA GLU A 90 -6.98 -1.83 11.41
C GLU A 90 -7.39 -2.10 9.95
N LEU A 91 -6.48 -2.67 9.16
CA LEU A 91 -6.75 -3.01 7.76
C LEU A 91 -7.83 -4.09 7.62
N LEU A 92 -7.81 -5.13 8.46
CA LEU A 92 -8.83 -6.17 8.48
C LEU A 92 -10.23 -5.60 8.75
N GLU A 93 -10.33 -4.70 9.72
CA GLU A 93 -11.60 -4.04 10.06
C GLU A 93 -12.07 -3.14 8.91
N LYS A 94 -11.21 -2.27 8.40
CA LYS A 94 -11.52 -1.35 7.29
C LYS A 94 -11.90 -2.10 6.01
N SER A 95 -11.19 -3.17 5.66
CA SER A 95 -11.46 -3.94 4.45
C SER A 95 -12.81 -4.66 4.46
N LYS A 96 -13.37 -4.93 5.65
CA LYS A 96 -14.72 -5.50 5.81
C LYS A 96 -15.82 -4.44 5.72
N LEU A 97 -15.53 -3.23 6.19
CA LEU A 97 -16.50 -2.14 6.29
C LEU A 97 -16.62 -1.31 4.99
N LEU A 98 -15.52 -1.19 4.25
CA LEU A 98 -15.41 -0.29 3.11
C LEU A 98 -15.63 -1.01 1.78
N PRO A 99 -15.96 -0.27 0.69
CA PRO A 99 -16.21 -0.85 -0.62
C PRO A 99 -15.06 -1.75 -1.12
N PRO A 100 -15.38 -2.91 -1.72
CA PRO A 100 -14.37 -3.84 -2.21
C PRO A 100 -13.58 -3.32 -3.42
N SER A 101 -14.01 -2.23 -4.04
CA SER A 101 -13.28 -1.53 -5.09
C SER A 101 -12.01 -0.81 -4.61
N ILE A 102 -11.88 -0.61 -3.30
CA ILE A 102 -10.66 -0.04 -2.71
C ILE A 102 -9.49 -1.01 -2.88
N ARG A 103 -8.36 -0.47 -3.31
CA ARG A 103 -7.09 -1.17 -3.50
C ARG A 103 -6.18 -0.92 -2.33
N TRP A 104 -6.09 -1.91 -1.43
CA TRP A 104 -5.30 -1.78 -0.21
C TRP A 104 -3.84 -2.07 -0.43
N HIS A 105 -2.98 -1.15 0.03
CA HIS A 105 -1.53 -1.33 0.12
C HIS A 105 -1.15 -1.54 1.60
N PHE A 106 -0.55 -2.67 1.92
CA PHE A 106 0.06 -2.84 3.23
C PHE A 106 1.49 -2.35 3.18
N ILE A 107 1.75 -1.22 3.84
CA ILE A 107 3.03 -0.48 3.79
C ILE A 107 3.73 -0.43 5.15
N GLY A 108 3.19 -1.09 6.16
CA GLY A 108 3.75 -1.15 7.52
C GLY A 108 4.72 -2.30 7.72
N GLY A 109 5.47 -2.27 8.82
CA GLY A 109 6.33 -3.39 9.20
C GLY A 109 5.52 -4.67 9.40
N LEU A 110 5.85 -5.70 8.64
CA LEU A 110 5.13 -6.98 8.62
C LEU A 110 5.87 -8.02 9.45
N GLN A 111 5.19 -8.57 10.46
CA GLN A 111 5.69 -9.73 11.21
C GLN A 111 5.34 -11.03 10.50
N SER A 112 6.23 -12.02 10.52
CA SER A 112 6.04 -13.30 9.82
C SER A 112 4.74 -14.03 10.22
N ASN A 113 4.39 -14.01 11.51
CA ASN A 113 3.16 -14.64 12.02
C ASN A 113 1.86 -13.94 11.54
N LYS A 114 1.95 -12.80 10.88
CA LYS A 114 0.81 -12.03 10.35
C LYS A 114 0.67 -12.12 8.83
N CYS A 115 1.67 -12.66 8.13
CA CYS A 115 1.68 -12.71 6.66
C CYS A 115 0.51 -13.50 6.09
N VAL A 116 0.25 -14.70 6.65
CA VAL A 116 -0.85 -15.55 6.16
C VAL A 116 -2.21 -14.86 6.34
N THR A 117 -2.47 -14.32 7.53
CA THR A 117 -3.72 -13.60 7.83
C THR A 117 -3.89 -12.37 6.92
N LEU A 118 -2.82 -11.60 6.70
CA LEU A 118 -2.85 -10.45 5.79
C LEU A 118 -3.27 -10.86 4.37
N ALA A 119 -2.59 -11.86 3.81
CA ALA A 119 -2.83 -12.28 2.43
C ALA A 119 -4.16 -13.04 2.26
N ARG A 120 -4.59 -13.80 3.28
CA ARG A 120 -5.79 -14.61 3.22
C ARG A 120 -7.07 -13.83 3.47
N ASP A 121 -7.08 -12.91 4.46
CA ASP A 121 -8.31 -12.39 5.04
C ASP A 121 -8.63 -10.94 4.65
N VAL A 122 -7.66 -10.18 4.12
CA VAL A 122 -7.89 -8.78 3.71
C VAL A 122 -8.58 -8.74 2.34
N ARG A 123 -9.80 -8.21 2.31
CA ARG A 123 -10.57 -7.98 1.09
C ARG A 123 -9.97 -6.80 0.31
N GLY A 124 -9.82 -6.96 -0.99
CA GLY A 124 -9.25 -5.90 -1.84
C GLY A 124 -7.76 -5.63 -1.61
N LEU A 125 -7.01 -6.56 -0.97
CA LEU A 125 -5.55 -6.43 -0.85
C LEU A 125 -4.92 -6.38 -2.25
N TRP A 126 -4.29 -5.27 -2.57
CA TRP A 126 -3.70 -5.02 -3.88
C TRP A 126 -2.18 -5.22 -3.88
N ALA A 127 -1.50 -4.77 -2.83
CA ALA A 127 -0.05 -4.92 -2.70
C ALA A 127 0.41 -5.05 -1.25
N VAL A 128 1.56 -5.71 -1.05
CA VAL A 128 2.34 -5.72 0.18
C VAL A 128 3.74 -5.18 -0.13
N GLU A 129 4.09 -4.04 0.49
CA GLU A 129 5.31 -3.31 0.13
C GLU A 129 6.47 -3.52 1.13
N SER A 130 6.25 -4.34 2.15
CA SER A 130 7.21 -4.54 3.25
C SER A 130 7.77 -5.97 3.30
N VAL A 131 8.07 -6.55 2.13
CA VAL A 131 8.68 -7.87 2.04
C VAL A 131 10.20 -7.75 2.10
N ASP A 132 10.81 -8.25 3.19
CA ASP A 132 12.24 -8.10 3.47
C ASP A 132 12.97 -9.44 3.71
N ASN A 133 12.27 -10.58 3.55
CA ASN A 133 12.89 -11.91 3.61
C ASN A 133 12.01 -12.98 2.96
N GLU A 134 12.65 -14.13 2.63
CA GLU A 134 12.03 -15.27 1.95
C GLU A 134 10.89 -15.90 2.77
N LYS A 135 11.01 -15.93 4.11
CA LYS A 135 9.97 -16.46 4.99
C LYS A 135 8.67 -15.69 4.86
N LYS A 136 8.74 -14.35 4.82
CA LYS A 136 7.55 -13.51 4.62
C LYS A 136 6.96 -13.74 3.23
N ALA A 137 7.78 -13.81 2.19
CA ALA A 137 7.32 -14.09 0.83
C ALA A 137 6.58 -15.45 0.76
N SER A 138 7.17 -16.52 1.29
CA SER A 138 6.52 -17.84 1.32
C SER A 138 5.21 -17.87 2.08
N LEU A 139 5.13 -17.15 3.21
CA LEU A 139 3.91 -17.06 4.02
C LEU A 139 2.80 -16.23 3.34
N LEU A 140 3.16 -15.18 2.62
CA LEU A 140 2.21 -14.41 1.80
C LEU A 140 1.70 -15.24 0.63
N ASP A 141 2.56 -15.97 -0.07
CA ASP A 141 2.19 -16.87 -1.16
C ASP A 141 1.21 -17.93 -0.68
N ARG A 142 1.49 -18.57 0.47
CA ARG A 142 0.60 -19.53 1.10
C ARG A 142 -0.76 -18.89 1.43
N GLY A 143 -0.76 -17.77 2.14
CA GLY A 143 -1.99 -17.08 2.55
C GLY A 143 -2.85 -16.67 1.35
N TRP A 144 -2.23 -16.24 0.26
CA TRP A 144 -2.96 -15.89 -0.97
C TRP A 144 -3.66 -17.10 -1.59
N GLY A 145 -3.07 -18.30 -1.49
CA GLY A 145 -3.68 -19.55 -1.92
C GLY A 145 -4.82 -20.05 -1.01
N GLU A 146 -4.80 -19.67 0.27
CA GLU A 146 -5.80 -20.10 1.28
C GLU A 146 -7.04 -19.19 1.35
N ARG A 147 -7.20 -18.17 0.47
CA ARG A 147 -8.35 -17.25 0.46
C ARG A 147 -9.67 -18.00 0.22
N SER A 148 -10.71 -17.57 0.94
CA SER A 148 -12.10 -18.01 0.68
C SER A 148 -12.60 -17.45 -0.65
N GLU A 149 -13.67 -18.03 -1.20
CA GLU A 149 -14.31 -17.55 -2.42
C GLU A 149 -14.79 -16.10 -2.28
N GLU A 150 -15.34 -15.73 -1.13
CA GLU A 150 -15.76 -14.36 -0.84
C GLU A 150 -14.60 -13.35 -0.97
N VAL A 151 -13.41 -13.68 -0.48
CA VAL A 151 -12.24 -12.82 -0.59
C VAL A 151 -11.65 -12.81 -2.00
N ARG A 152 -11.73 -13.96 -2.70
CA ARG A 152 -11.26 -14.07 -4.10
C ARG A 152 -12.12 -13.27 -5.07
N SER A 153 -13.44 -13.30 -4.90
CA SER A 153 -14.39 -12.62 -5.80
C SER A 153 -14.20 -11.10 -5.88
N VAL A 154 -13.57 -10.51 -4.86
CA VAL A 154 -13.24 -9.08 -4.82
C VAL A 154 -11.74 -8.80 -5.03
N ALA A 155 -10.96 -9.82 -5.39
CA ALA A 155 -9.55 -9.63 -5.72
C ALA A 155 -9.42 -8.94 -7.08
N HIS A 156 -8.47 -8.00 -7.15
CA HIS A 156 -8.24 -7.24 -8.38
C HIS A 156 -7.38 -7.99 -9.40
N GLU A 157 -6.65 -9.02 -8.96
CA GLU A 157 -5.79 -9.86 -9.78
C GLU A 157 -5.59 -11.26 -9.17
N ASP A 158 -5.10 -12.20 -10.00
CA ASP A 158 -4.85 -13.57 -9.60
C ASP A 158 -3.65 -13.71 -8.66
N ARG A 159 -2.66 -12.83 -8.81
CA ARG A 159 -1.42 -12.83 -8.00
C ARG A 159 -1.33 -11.58 -7.14
N LEU A 160 -0.89 -11.76 -5.89
CA LEU A 160 -0.62 -10.65 -4.98
C LEU A 160 0.65 -9.91 -5.40
N ARG A 161 0.55 -8.61 -5.63
CA ARG A 161 1.72 -7.75 -5.86
C ARG A 161 2.53 -7.62 -4.59
N VAL A 162 3.85 -7.77 -4.73
CA VAL A 162 4.78 -7.56 -3.63
C VAL A 162 5.95 -6.67 -4.06
N PHE A 163 6.39 -5.84 -3.12
CA PHE A 163 7.60 -5.04 -3.28
C PHE A 163 8.66 -5.56 -2.31
N VAL A 164 9.88 -5.67 -2.77
CA VAL A 164 11.03 -5.91 -1.90
C VAL A 164 11.35 -4.62 -1.16
N GLN A 165 11.25 -4.64 0.16
CA GLN A 165 11.67 -3.51 0.98
C GLN A 165 13.19 -3.50 1.12
N VAL A 166 13.81 -2.37 0.74
CA VAL A 166 15.25 -2.16 0.76
C VAL A 166 15.64 -1.17 1.86
N ASN A 167 16.65 -1.51 2.66
CA ASN A 167 17.25 -0.60 3.63
C ASN A 167 18.31 0.28 2.95
N THR A 168 17.85 1.35 2.30
CA THR A 168 18.71 2.26 1.56
C THR A 168 19.56 3.17 2.44
N SER A 169 19.14 3.40 3.68
CA SER A 169 19.85 4.29 4.62
C SER A 169 21.02 3.61 5.33
N GLY A 170 21.07 2.27 5.31
CA GLY A 170 22.09 1.48 6.03
C GLY A 170 21.95 1.51 7.56
N GLU A 171 20.86 2.05 8.11
CA GLU A 171 20.62 2.07 9.55
C GLU A 171 20.22 0.66 10.04
N GLU A 172 20.97 0.09 10.98
CA GLU A 172 20.76 -1.29 11.49
C GLU A 172 19.35 -1.56 12.03
N ASN A 173 18.69 -0.55 12.57
CA ASN A 173 17.36 -0.66 13.16
C ASN A 173 16.21 -0.54 12.16
N LYS A 174 16.51 -0.35 10.86
CA LYS A 174 15.48 -0.25 9.82
C LYS A 174 15.25 -1.57 9.12
N ALA A 175 13.96 -1.88 8.93
CA ALA A 175 13.55 -3.03 8.14
C ALA A 175 13.91 -2.84 6.65
N GLY A 176 14.19 -3.94 5.99
CA GLY A 176 14.55 -3.99 4.57
C GLY A 176 15.80 -4.85 4.37
N VAL A 177 15.92 -5.39 3.17
CA VAL A 177 17.14 -6.13 2.77
C VAL A 177 18.27 -5.16 2.44
N ASP A 178 19.50 -5.67 2.54
CA ASP A 178 20.67 -4.97 2.03
C ASP A 178 20.52 -4.74 0.50
N PRO A 179 20.79 -3.53 -0.01
CA PRO A 179 20.60 -3.21 -1.42
C PRO A 179 21.54 -4.00 -2.35
N VAL A 180 22.70 -4.45 -1.86
CA VAL A 180 23.71 -5.16 -2.66
C VAL A 180 23.57 -6.67 -2.52
N ALA A 181 23.56 -7.16 -1.28
CA ALA A 181 23.64 -8.59 -0.99
C ALA A 181 22.25 -9.26 -0.86
N GLY A 182 21.20 -8.52 -0.49
CA GLY A 182 19.90 -9.09 -0.14
C GLY A 182 18.81 -8.95 -1.19
N ALA A 183 18.80 -7.86 -1.96
CA ALA A 183 17.69 -7.53 -2.84
C ALA A 183 17.53 -8.51 -4.03
N VAL A 184 18.61 -8.84 -4.72
CA VAL A 184 18.57 -9.76 -5.87
C VAL A 184 18.21 -11.18 -5.47
N PRO A 185 18.81 -11.79 -4.42
CA PRO A 185 18.41 -13.11 -3.94
C PRO A 185 16.92 -13.18 -3.58
N LEU A 186 16.40 -12.20 -2.84
CA LEU A 186 14.99 -12.18 -2.46
C LEU A 186 14.06 -12.02 -3.67
N ALA A 187 14.40 -11.14 -4.60
CA ALA A 187 13.64 -10.96 -5.85
C ALA A 187 13.58 -12.24 -6.67
N ARG A 188 14.71 -12.95 -6.80
CA ARG A 188 14.82 -14.27 -7.45
C ARG A 188 13.93 -15.29 -6.75
N PHE A 189 14.03 -15.38 -5.42
CA PHE A 189 13.22 -16.30 -4.61
C PHE A 189 11.71 -16.07 -4.83
N ILE A 190 11.26 -14.81 -4.81
CA ILE A 190 9.85 -14.46 -5.05
C ILE A 190 9.40 -14.99 -6.41
N ARG A 191 10.18 -14.76 -7.47
CA ARG A 191 9.82 -15.17 -8.84
C ARG A 191 9.80 -16.68 -9.04
N GLU A 192 10.75 -17.39 -8.44
CA GLU A 192 10.94 -18.83 -8.66
C GLU A 192 10.12 -19.71 -7.70
N LYS A 193 9.90 -19.25 -6.46
CA LYS A 193 9.34 -20.07 -5.37
C LYS A 193 7.96 -19.63 -4.90
N CYS A 194 7.48 -18.46 -5.32
CA CYS A 194 6.22 -17.91 -4.87
C CYS A 194 5.27 -17.65 -6.07
N PRO A 195 4.68 -18.69 -6.67
CA PRO A 195 3.92 -18.59 -7.93
C PRO A 195 2.66 -17.72 -7.83
N ARG A 196 2.13 -17.51 -6.62
CA ARG A 196 0.95 -16.68 -6.36
C ARG A 196 1.31 -15.22 -6.07
N LEU A 197 2.60 -14.89 -6.04
CA LEU A 197 3.08 -13.52 -5.92
C LEU A 197 3.53 -12.98 -7.27
N LYS A 198 3.36 -11.68 -7.44
CA LYS A 198 3.95 -10.92 -8.55
C LYS A 198 4.96 -9.96 -7.95
N LEU A 199 6.24 -10.12 -8.30
CA LEU A 199 7.25 -9.12 -7.98
C LEU A 199 6.90 -7.84 -8.75
N GLN A 200 6.37 -6.84 -8.04
CA GLN A 200 5.93 -5.58 -8.64
C GLN A 200 7.06 -4.56 -8.69
N GLY A 201 7.93 -4.55 -7.68
CA GLY A 201 8.99 -3.58 -7.62
C GLY A 201 9.80 -3.63 -6.33
N VAL A 202 10.42 -2.50 -6.01
CA VAL A 202 11.18 -2.28 -4.78
C VAL A 202 10.67 -1.06 -4.04
N MET A 203 10.76 -1.08 -2.71
CA MET A 203 10.27 0.00 -1.85
C MET A 203 11.33 0.43 -0.84
N THR A 204 11.37 1.72 -0.53
CA THR A 204 12.12 2.23 0.64
C THR A 204 11.30 3.25 1.42
N ILE A 205 11.58 3.32 2.73
CA ILE A 205 11.09 4.40 3.61
C ILE A 205 12.12 5.54 3.66
N GLY A 206 13.41 5.22 3.45
CA GLY A 206 14.51 6.17 3.55
C GLY A 206 14.80 6.67 4.97
N ALA A 207 15.76 7.57 5.10
CA ALA A 207 16.07 8.23 6.36
C ALA A 207 15.25 9.51 6.51
N ILE A 208 14.56 9.68 7.66
CA ILE A 208 13.74 10.88 7.94
C ILE A 208 14.57 12.17 7.82
N ALA A 209 15.83 12.12 8.27
CA ALA A 209 16.72 13.26 8.16
C ALA A 209 17.02 13.63 6.71
N ARG A 210 17.23 12.66 5.82
CA ARG A 210 17.45 12.87 4.39
C ARG A 210 16.19 13.39 3.69
N SER A 211 15.01 12.83 4.02
CA SER A 211 13.74 13.32 3.47
C SER A 211 13.50 14.79 3.80
N LYS A 212 13.81 15.23 5.03
CA LYS A 212 13.68 16.62 5.45
C LYS A 212 14.75 17.55 4.85
N ALA A 213 15.91 17.02 4.52
CA ALA A 213 17.03 17.77 3.92
C ALA A 213 16.96 17.83 2.37
N THR A 214 16.03 17.08 1.76
CA THR A 214 15.85 17.06 0.30
C THR A 214 15.36 18.41 -0.19
N THR A 215 16.09 19.00 -1.14
CA THR A 215 15.70 20.21 -1.87
C THR A 215 15.54 19.87 -3.36
N PRO A 216 14.94 20.76 -4.19
CA PRO A 216 14.88 20.52 -5.64
C PRO A 216 16.25 20.35 -6.31
N GLU A 217 17.31 20.85 -5.68
CA GLU A 217 18.69 20.83 -6.19
C GLU A 217 19.51 19.64 -5.67
N THR A 218 19.10 19.04 -4.53
CA THR A 218 19.84 17.92 -3.91
C THR A 218 19.14 16.60 -4.18
N GLU A 219 19.87 15.64 -4.75
CA GLU A 219 19.36 14.27 -4.92
C GLU A 219 19.36 13.55 -3.56
N ASN A 220 18.25 12.89 -3.26
CA ASN A 220 18.14 12.05 -2.08
C ASN A 220 18.85 10.72 -2.34
N GLU A 221 19.93 10.45 -1.61
CA GLU A 221 20.74 9.25 -1.73
C GLU A 221 19.95 7.95 -1.57
N ASP A 222 18.91 7.95 -0.72
CA ASP A 222 18.03 6.79 -0.53
C ASP A 222 17.25 6.45 -1.81
N PHE A 223 16.83 7.47 -2.56
CA PHE A 223 16.11 7.27 -3.83
C PHE A 223 17.04 6.83 -4.96
N VAL A 224 18.26 7.38 -5.00
CA VAL A 224 19.30 6.92 -5.93
C VAL A 224 19.64 5.45 -5.66
N CYS A 225 19.88 5.09 -4.40
CA CYS A 225 20.19 3.72 -3.99
C CYS A 225 19.04 2.74 -4.36
N LEU A 226 17.78 3.13 -4.17
CA LEU A 226 16.65 2.28 -4.54
C LEU A 226 16.56 2.07 -6.05
N ARG A 227 16.76 3.12 -6.85
CA ARG A 227 16.78 3.03 -8.32
C ARG A 227 17.89 2.10 -8.80
N GLU A 228 19.10 2.25 -8.29
CA GLU A 228 20.24 1.40 -8.64
C GLU A 228 19.99 -0.07 -8.22
N THR A 229 19.32 -0.27 -7.09
CA THR A 229 18.93 -1.62 -6.64
C THR A 229 17.92 -2.25 -7.59
N ARG A 230 16.88 -1.51 -8.03
CA ARG A 230 15.94 -1.96 -9.05
C ARG A 230 16.66 -2.34 -10.35
N ASP A 231 17.54 -1.48 -10.83
CA ASP A 231 18.27 -1.69 -12.09
C ASP A 231 19.20 -2.91 -12.00
N ARG A 232 19.80 -3.15 -10.82
CA ARG A 232 20.58 -4.36 -10.54
C ARG A 232 19.71 -5.61 -10.59
N ILE A 233 18.53 -5.61 -9.96
CA ILE A 233 17.61 -6.75 -10.01
C ILE A 233 17.23 -7.06 -11.46
N VAL A 234 16.85 -6.06 -12.25
CA VAL A 234 16.50 -6.22 -13.67
C VAL A 234 17.65 -6.88 -14.44
N ARG A 235 18.86 -6.36 -14.29
CA ARG A 235 20.05 -6.86 -14.98
C ARG A 235 20.43 -8.28 -14.55
N GLU A 236 20.52 -8.55 -13.25
CA GLU A 236 21.01 -9.82 -12.74
C GLU A 236 19.99 -10.98 -12.84
N LEU A 237 18.71 -10.66 -12.94
CA LEU A 237 17.67 -11.64 -13.24
C LEU A 237 17.40 -11.78 -14.75
N GLY A 238 18.04 -10.98 -15.59
CA GLY A 238 17.84 -11.01 -17.04
C GLY A 238 16.40 -10.72 -17.45
N LEU A 239 15.73 -9.79 -16.75
CA LEU A 239 14.32 -9.48 -17.01
C LEU A 239 14.17 -8.79 -18.37
N GLN A 240 13.12 -9.17 -19.13
CA GLN A 240 12.84 -8.62 -20.47
C GLN A 240 11.33 -8.36 -20.64
N GLY A 241 10.99 -7.49 -21.57
CA GLY A 241 9.61 -7.13 -21.85
C GLY A 241 8.94 -6.48 -20.65
N ASP A 242 7.69 -6.79 -20.39
CA ASP A 242 6.89 -6.22 -19.30
C ASP A 242 7.46 -6.53 -17.91
N ASP A 243 8.26 -7.60 -17.78
CA ASP A 243 8.91 -7.95 -16.52
C ASP A 243 10.06 -7.00 -16.14
N THR A 244 10.56 -6.18 -17.06
CA THR A 244 11.60 -5.16 -16.77
C THR A 244 11.03 -3.96 -16.03
N GLU A 245 9.72 -3.79 -16.03
CA GLU A 245 9.05 -2.65 -15.46
C GLU A 245 8.82 -2.79 -13.94
N LEU A 246 9.89 -3.10 -13.20
CA LEU A 246 9.82 -3.07 -11.74
C LEU A 246 9.62 -1.63 -11.25
N GLU A 247 8.55 -1.42 -10.49
CA GLU A 247 8.17 -0.11 -9.96
C GLU A 247 9.07 0.32 -8.79
N LEU A 248 9.23 1.63 -8.66
CA LEU A 248 9.85 2.27 -7.51
C LEU A 248 8.76 2.86 -6.60
N SER A 249 8.61 2.31 -5.39
CA SER A 249 7.77 2.86 -4.34
C SER A 249 8.62 3.66 -3.38
N MET A 250 8.67 4.98 -3.56
CA MET A 250 9.46 5.91 -2.75
C MET A 250 8.85 7.30 -2.76
N GLY A 251 9.14 8.09 -1.73
CA GLY A 251 8.57 9.42 -1.54
C GLY A 251 7.32 9.44 -0.66
N MET A 252 7.31 10.37 0.26
CA MET A 252 6.26 10.62 1.25
C MET A 252 5.86 12.09 1.24
N SER A 253 5.08 12.53 2.24
CA SER A 253 4.54 13.91 2.33
C SER A 253 5.58 15.02 2.18
N GLU A 254 6.82 14.77 2.60
CA GLU A 254 7.88 15.78 2.65
C GLU A 254 8.75 15.82 1.38
N ASP A 255 8.81 14.72 0.60
CA ASP A 255 9.83 14.53 -0.43
C ASP A 255 9.34 13.87 -1.73
N PHE A 256 8.02 13.71 -1.91
CA PHE A 256 7.48 12.97 -3.04
C PHE A 256 7.78 13.62 -4.40
N GLU A 257 7.89 14.94 -4.50
CA GLU A 257 8.29 15.60 -5.74
C GLU A 257 9.70 15.23 -6.16
N GLY A 258 10.64 15.21 -5.19
CA GLY A 258 12.01 14.75 -5.42
C GLY A 258 12.08 13.29 -5.81
N ALA A 259 11.25 12.44 -5.19
CA ALA A 259 11.12 11.03 -5.53
C ALA A 259 10.63 10.84 -6.99
N ILE A 260 9.63 11.60 -7.41
CA ILE A 260 9.12 11.57 -8.80
C ILE A 260 10.22 11.98 -9.79
N LYS A 261 10.97 13.03 -9.49
CA LYS A 261 12.11 13.45 -10.31
C LYS A 261 13.14 12.34 -10.48
N LEU A 262 13.37 11.54 -9.44
CA LEU A 262 14.29 10.40 -9.44
C LEU A 262 13.69 9.08 -9.95
N GLY A 263 12.45 9.10 -10.46
CA GLY A 263 11.85 7.98 -11.16
C GLY A 263 10.81 7.18 -10.37
N SER A 264 10.31 7.69 -9.24
CA SER A 264 9.25 7.01 -8.48
C SER A 264 8.02 6.72 -9.34
N ASP A 265 7.47 5.52 -9.24
CA ASP A 265 6.23 5.10 -9.91
C ASP A 265 5.03 5.22 -8.99
N GLU A 266 5.26 5.19 -7.67
CA GLU A 266 4.22 5.46 -6.67
C GLU A 266 4.75 6.22 -5.46
N VAL A 267 3.90 7.09 -4.92
CA VAL A 267 4.19 7.92 -3.75
C VAL A 267 3.15 7.71 -2.65
N ARG A 268 3.59 7.78 -1.38
CA ARG A 268 2.78 7.44 -0.20
C ARG A 268 2.55 8.66 0.67
N VAL A 269 1.44 9.35 0.45
CA VAL A 269 1.14 10.63 1.10
C VAL A 269 0.05 10.48 2.16
N GLY A 270 0.37 10.83 3.39
CA GLY A 270 -0.56 10.70 4.53
C GLY A 270 -0.94 12.04 5.15
N THR A 271 -0.02 12.67 5.87
CA THR A 271 -0.29 13.87 6.68
C THR A 271 -0.79 15.04 5.85
N THR A 272 -0.29 15.21 4.63
CA THR A 272 -0.72 16.27 3.71
C THR A 272 -2.19 16.09 3.28
N ILE A 273 -2.68 14.85 3.17
CA ILE A 273 -4.08 14.56 2.79
C ILE A 273 -4.99 14.57 4.02
N PHE A 274 -4.65 13.76 5.04
CA PHE A 274 -5.54 13.47 6.17
C PHE A 274 -5.30 14.36 7.40
N GLY A 275 -4.24 15.17 7.40
CA GLY A 275 -3.83 15.94 8.56
C GLY A 275 -3.11 15.11 9.63
N VAL A 276 -2.81 15.74 10.77
CA VAL A 276 -2.09 15.14 11.91
C VAL A 276 -2.83 13.89 12.40
N ARG A 277 -2.06 12.85 12.74
CA ARG A 277 -2.59 11.59 13.24
C ARG A 277 -2.88 11.68 14.74
N PRO A 278 -4.00 11.09 15.21
CA PRO A 278 -4.22 10.92 16.63
C PRO A 278 -3.21 9.91 17.22
N PRO A 279 -2.99 9.91 18.55
CA PRO A 279 -2.34 8.81 19.22
C PRO A 279 -3.01 7.47 18.88
N LYS A 280 -2.24 6.38 18.80
CA LYS A 280 -2.79 5.07 18.43
C LYS A 280 -3.90 4.59 19.36
N SER A 281 -3.83 4.95 20.65
CA SER A 281 -4.85 4.64 21.65
C SER A 281 -6.19 5.33 21.43
N GLU A 282 -6.19 6.43 20.68
CA GLU A 282 -7.39 7.25 20.40
C GLU A 282 -7.93 7.02 18.99
N ALA A 283 -7.18 6.31 18.15
CA ALA A 283 -7.59 6.04 16.78
C ALA A 283 -8.79 5.08 16.76
N LYS A 284 -9.83 5.44 16.00
CA LYS A 284 -11.03 4.63 15.80
C LYS A 284 -11.18 4.33 14.32
N VAL A 285 -11.66 3.12 14.00
CA VAL A 285 -11.98 2.72 12.63
C VAL A 285 -13.35 3.27 12.22
N VAL A 286 -14.28 3.32 13.15
CA VAL A 286 -15.66 3.82 12.97
C VAL A 286 -15.94 4.95 13.94
#